data_83d47343da0ba2187f253f840ec6e8e8
#
_entry.id   83d47343da0ba2187f253f840ec6e8e8
#
_cell.length_a   1.000
_cell.length_b   1.000
_cell.length_c   1.000
_cell.angle_alpha   90.00
_cell.angle_beta   90.00
_cell.angle_gamma   90.00
#
_symmetry.space_group_name_H-M   'P 1'
#
loop_
_entity.id
_entity.type
_entity.pdbx_description
1 polymer ?
#
loop_
_entity_poly.entity_id
_entity_poly.type
_entity_poly.pdbx_seq_one_letter_code
_entity_poly.pdbx_strand_id
1 'polypeptide(L)'
;MNKYAVIAVYALVGLTSFLVFLLLLFPVSFLESRIENWAVSRNIPMQVNNLEYDFPTGMEFSELNLLNIRRTETLATLRPGRVDLQPLSLFSNRLNLSLQGATFGGSVQADLRAPLFATNAYGVDLIASDLRFVDFPPSSWVRSMVVSGGADLQLNRPEARGTSAPWIGVLQLEDVDALLGNPAVQDIVLDNLNGKIEFLIQNNVLTIEKSNFKGDALQGTITGRITLGPDQDRTMLALDLTLRVDTAKLGSPLSALLPKKAWRIRITGPLSTPRFTAT
;
A
#
# COMPACT_ATOMS: atom_id res chain seq x y z
N MET A 1 -27.27 26.17 44.78
CA MET A 1 -26.89 25.19 43.74
C MET A 1 -28.02 24.17 43.63
N ASN A 2 -28.56 23.94 42.46
CA ASN A 2 -29.74 23.09 42.26
C ASN A 2 -29.36 21.64 42.58
N LYS A 3 -30.10 20.96 43.50
CA LYS A 3 -29.80 19.56 43.90
C LYS A 3 -29.67 18.62 42.71
N TYR A 4 -30.45 18.86 41.66
CA TYR A 4 -30.35 18.08 40.41
C TYR A 4 -29.04 18.28 39.65
N ALA A 5 -28.45 19.48 39.68
CA ALA A 5 -27.15 19.76 39.06
C ALA A 5 -26.01 18.99 39.77
N VAL A 6 -26.09 18.90 41.11
CA VAL A 6 -25.09 18.14 41.89
C VAL A 6 -25.17 16.63 41.56
N ILE A 7 -26.38 16.08 41.53
CA ILE A 7 -26.61 14.68 41.18
C ILE A 7 -26.11 14.39 39.75
N ALA A 8 -26.40 15.30 38.81
CA ALA A 8 -25.93 15.14 37.42
C ALA A 8 -24.39 15.14 37.30
N VAL A 9 -23.71 16.00 38.08
CA VAL A 9 -22.24 16.03 38.11
C VAL A 9 -21.68 14.73 38.69
N TYR A 10 -22.20 14.22 39.80
CA TYR A 10 -21.76 12.94 40.36
C TYR A 10 -22.03 11.76 39.43
N ALA A 11 -23.17 11.73 38.76
CA ALA A 11 -23.51 10.72 37.79
C ALA A 11 -22.54 10.76 36.59
N LEU A 12 -22.22 11.97 36.11
CA LEU A 12 -21.23 12.14 35.01
C LEU A 12 -19.84 11.68 35.42
N VAL A 13 -19.36 12.08 36.60
CA VAL A 13 -18.06 11.67 37.13
C VAL A 13 -18.01 10.15 37.32
N GLY A 14 -19.08 9.55 37.89
CA GLY A 14 -19.18 8.11 38.08
C GLY A 14 -19.15 7.34 36.74
N LEU A 15 -19.91 7.82 35.75
CA LEU A 15 -19.93 7.24 34.41
C LEU A 15 -18.56 7.35 33.72
N THR A 16 -17.93 8.53 33.80
CA THR A 16 -16.61 8.76 33.22
C THR A 16 -15.56 7.86 33.87
N SER A 17 -15.56 7.78 35.21
CA SER A 17 -14.64 6.90 35.94
C SER A 17 -14.86 5.43 35.61
N PHE A 18 -16.13 5.01 35.48
CA PHE A 18 -16.46 3.65 35.09
C PHE A 18 -15.97 3.33 33.66
N LEU A 19 -16.15 4.23 32.70
CA LEU A 19 -15.66 4.08 31.34
C LEU A 19 -14.14 4.01 31.27
N VAL A 20 -13.44 4.89 32.02
CA VAL A 20 -11.97 4.84 32.12
C VAL A 20 -11.49 3.51 32.73
N PHE A 21 -12.13 3.07 33.80
CA PHE A 21 -11.81 1.80 34.44
C PHE A 21 -12.06 0.60 33.51
N LEU A 22 -13.16 0.63 32.75
CA LEU A 22 -13.49 -0.40 31.77
C LEU A 22 -12.45 -0.45 30.64
N LEU A 23 -11.98 0.70 30.15
CA LEU A 23 -10.92 0.78 29.15
C LEU A 23 -9.58 0.26 29.70
N LEU A 24 -9.20 0.61 30.93
CA LEU A 24 -7.94 0.17 31.55
C LEU A 24 -7.89 -1.33 31.87
N LEU A 25 -9.05 -1.93 32.16
CA LEU A 25 -9.15 -3.37 32.47
C LEU A 25 -9.50 -4.23 31.25
N PHE A 26 -9.79 -3.61 30.11
CA PHE A 26 -10.15 -4.38 28.92
C PHE A 26 -8.91 -5.17 28.42
N PRO A 27 -9.01 -6.49 28.29
CA PRO A 27 -7.85 -7.30 27.88
C PRO A 27 -7.48 -6.99 26.43
N VAL A 28 -6.29 -6.43 26.23
CA VAL A 28 -5.78 -6.03 24.92
C VAL A 28 -5.67 -7.22 23.98
N SER A 29 -5.31 -8.41 24.48
CA SER A 29 -5.26 -9.65 23.70
C SER A 29 -6.62 -10.04 23.07
N PHE A 30 -7.73 -9.61 23.67
CA PHE A 30 -9.05 -9.81 23.07
C PHE A 30 -9.23 -8.91 21.85
N LEU A 31 -8.70 -7.66 21.87
CA LEU A 31 -8.74 -6.75 20.74
C LEU A 31 -7.85 -7.26 19.59
N GLU A 32 -6.64 -7.71 19.88
CA GLU A 32 -5.76 -8.34 18.89
C GLU A 32 -6.50 -9.44 18.12
N SER A 33 -7.04 -10.42 18.86
CA SER A 33 -7.78 -11.53 18.25
C SER A 33 -9.02 -11.10 17.45
N ARG A 34 -9.71 -10.04 17.89
CA ARG A 34 -10.87 -9.50 17.17
C ARG A 34 -10.47 -8.78 15.88
N ILE A 35 -9.40 -8.00 15.92
CA ILE A 35 -8.84 -7.30 14.74
C ILE A 35 -8.39 -8.34 13.71
N GLU A 36 -7.62 -9.34 14.14
CA GLU A 36 -7.14 -10.41 13.26
C GLU A 36 -8.28 -11.19 12.62
N ASN A 37 -9.27 -11.61 13.41
CA ASN A 37 -10.43 -12.35 12.91
C ASN A 37 -11.28 -11.52 11.94
N TRP A 38 -11.46 -10.22 12.24
CA TRP A 38 -12.15 -9.30 11.34
C TRP A 38 -11.42 -9.14 10.02
N ALA A 39 -10.11 -8.97 10.06
CA ALA A 39 -9.27 -8.82 8.88
C ALA A 39 -9.30 -10.08 8.00
N VAL A 40 -9.21 -11.26 8.63
CA VAL A 40 -9.35 -12.55 7.94
C VAL A 40 -10.71 -12.68 7.25
N SER A 41 -11.79 -12.26 7.90
CA SER A 41 -13.13 -12.28 7.31
C SER A 41 -13.26 -11.40 6.06
N ARG A 42 -12.32 -10.45 5.88
CA ARG A 42 -12.23 -9.55 4.72
C ARG A 42 -11.17 -9.96 3.71
N ASN A 43 -10.56 -11.15 3.85
CA ASN A 43 -9.45 -11.62 3.04
C ASN A 43 -8.20 -10.73 3.12
N ILE A 44 -7.98 -10.07 4.25
CA ILE A 44 -6.80 -9.28 4.55
C ILE A 44 -6.14 -9.91 5.78
N PRO A 45 -5.46 -11.05 5.66
CA PRO A 45 -4.85 -11.69 6.82
C PRO A 45 -3.75 -10.79 7.37
N MET A 46 -3.90 -10.42 8.64
CA MET A 46 -2.93 -9.63 9.38
C MET A 46 -2.70 -10.25 10.75
N GLN A 47 -1.55 -9.97 11.32
CA GLN A 47 -1.18 -10.32 12.67
C GLN A 47 -0.68 -9.08 13.39
N VAL A 48 -1.20 -8.83 14.59
CA VAL A 48 -0.81 -7.69 15.43
C VAL A 48 -0.10 -8.23 16.67
N ASN A 49 1.05 -7.67 16.96
CA ASN A 49 1.86 -8.09 18.11
C ASN A 49 2.07 -6.94 19.08
N ASN A 50 1.93 -7.24 20.37
CA ASN A 50 2.14 -6.29 21.47
C ASN A 50 1.33 -5.00 21.31
N LEU A 51 0.03 -5.14 21.24
CA LEU A 51 -0.89 -4.03 21.25
C LEU A 51 -0.97 -3.45 22.67
N GLU A 52 -0.75 -2.17 22.83
CA GLU A 52 -0.81 -1.46 24.10
C GLU A 52 -1.71 -0.24 23.99
N TYR A 53 -2.38 0.12 25.08
CA TYR A 53 -3.16 1.35 25.10
C TYR A 53 -2.25 2.56 25.24
N ASP A 54 -2.43 3.54 24.36
CA ASP A 54 -1.88 4.89 24.50
C ASP A 54 -3.03 5.87 24.80
N PHE A 55 -3.14 6.15 26.10
CA PHE A 55 -4.21 7.01 26.60
C PHE A 55 -4.08 8.44 26.05
N PRO A 56 -5.19 9.14 25.68
CA PRO A 56 -6.60 8.74 25.93
C PRO A 56 -7.30 8.01 24.78
N THR A 57 -6.78 8.00 23.57
CA THR A 57 -7.53 7.58 22.37
C THR A 57 -6.76 6.71 21.41
N GLY A 58 -5.49 6.43 21.71
CA GLY A 58 -4.60 5.68 20.85
C GLY A 58 -4.35 4.24 21.33
N MET A 59 -3.82 3.47 20.43
CA MET A 59 -3.21 2.16 20.67
C MET A 59 -1.89 2.10 19.91
N GLU A 60 -0.85 1.64 20.59
CA GLU A 60 0.45 1.39 19.98
C GLU A 60 0.64 -0.11 19.79
N PHE A 61 1.31 -0.48 18.72
CA PHE A 61 1.73 -1.85 18.48
C PHE A 61 3.20 -1.90 18.09
N SER A 62 3.89 -2.93 18.55
CA SER A 62 5.30 -3.11 18.18
C SER A 62 5.45 -3.58 16.73
N GLU A 63 4.48 -4.38 16.26
CA GLU A 63 4.55 -4.97 14.94
C GLU A 63 3.15 -5.31 14.42
N LEU A 64 2.89 -4.93 13.17
CA LEU A 64 1.72 -5.36 12.39
C LEU A 64 2.22 -6.00 11.10
N ASN A 65 1.95 -7.29 10.94
CA ASN A 65 2.30 -8.07 9.76
C ASN A 65 1.10 -8.23 8.84
N LEU A 66 1.24 -7.81 7.60
CA LEU A 66 0.34 -8.16 6.51
C LEU A 66 0.84 -9.46 5.87
N LEU A 67 -0.01 -10.48 5.85
CA LEU A 67 0.34 -11.78 5.33
C LEU A 67 -0.30 -11.99 3.94
N ASN A 68 0.24 -12.92 3.17
CA ASN A 68 -0.44 -13.37 1.97
C ASN A 68 -1.73 -14.15 2.33
N ILE A 69 -2.64 -14.35 1.38
CA ILE A 69 -3.94 -15.04 1.62
C ILE A 69 -3.73 -16.45 2.20
N ARG A 70 -2.61 -17.10 1.87
CA ARG A 70 -2.26 -18.43 2.41
C ARG A 70 -1.56 -18.36 3.77
N ARG A 71 -1.27 -17.18 4.28
CA ARG A 71 -0.55 -16.92 5.54
C ARG A 71 0.84 -17.56 5.62
N THR A 72 1.45 -17.80 4.48
CA THR A 72 2.78 -18.43 4.39
C THR A 72 3.92 -17.42 4.30
N GLU A 73 3.61 -16.19 3.89
CA GLU A 73 4.61 -15.15 3.65
C GLU A 73 4.09 -13.81 4.18
N THR A 74 4.99 -13.05 4.78
CA THR A 74 4.74 -11.67 5.18
C THR A 74 4.97 -10.77 3.98
N LEU A 75 3.94 -10.02 3.59
CA LEU A 75 3.99 -9.09 2.46
C LEU A 75 4.54 -7.73 2.90
N ALA A 76 4.17 -7.28 4.09
CA ALA A 76 4.63 -6.02 4.67
C ALA A 76 4.59 -6.11 6.19
N THR A 77 5.50 -5.40 6.83
CA THR A 77 5.58 -5.26 8.28
C THR A 77 5.65 -3.79 8.64
N LEU A 78 4.75 -3.31 9.49
CA LEU A 78 4.83 -1.97 10.09
C LEU A 78 5.46 -2.09 11.49
N ARG A 79 6.52 -1.30 11.78
CA ARG A 79 7.29 -1.33 13.05
C ARG A 79 7.95 0.02 13.34
N PRO A 80 7.69 0.63 14.52
CA PRO A 80 6.48 0.50 15.33
C PRO A 80 5.31 1.18 14.66
N GLY A 81 4.12 1.03 15.22
CA GLY A 81 2.97 1.74 14.70
C GLY A 81 1.99 2.15 15.78
N ARG A 82 1.11 3.07 15.39
CA ARG A 82 0.08 3.67 16.26
C ARG A 82 -1.24 3.78 15.52
N VAL A 83 -2.30 3.50 16.24
CA VAL A 83 -3.67 3.73 15.77
C VAL A 83 -4.33 4.73 16.71
N ASP A 84 -4.80 5.83 16.17
CA ASP A 84 -5.54 6.86 16.91
C ASP A 84 -7.00 6.87 16.49
N LEU A 85 -7.88 6.85 17.50
CA LEU A 85 -9.32 7.05 17.32
C LEU A 85 -9.64 8.52 17.58
N GLN A 86 -10.42 9.15 16.71
CA GLN A 86 -10.97 10.48 16.94
C GLN A 86 -12.33 10.39 17.65
N PRO A 87 -12.40 10.48 18.99
CA PRO A 87 -13.64 10.21 19.72
C PRO A 87 -14.74 11.22 19.42
N LEU A 88 -14.39 12.46 19.07
CA LEU A 88 -15.38 13.48 18.68
C LEU A 88 -16.13 13.13 17.40
N SER A 89 -15.54 12.30 16.52
CA SER A 89 -16.21 11.83 15.31
C SER A 89 -17.43 10.95 15.61
N LEU A 90 -17.42 10.26 16.75
CA LEU A 90 -18.52 9.40 17.18
C LEU A 90 -19.83 10.20 17.43
N PHE A 91 -19.72 11.45 17.89
CA PHE A 91 -20.88 12.33 18.06
C PHE A 91 -21.54 12.72 16.72
N SER A 92 -20.78 12.63 15.61
CA SER A 92 -21.31 12.84 14.26
C SER A 92 -21.67 11.54 13.55
N ASN A 93 -21.83 10.43 14.29
CA ASN A 93 -22.07 9.09 13.77
C ASN A 93 -21.02 8.61 12.77
N ARG A 94 -19.76 8.98 12.99
CA ARG A 94 -18.62 8.60 12.16
C ARG A 94 -17.52 7.96 12.99
N LEU A 95 -16.84 7.00 12.41
CA LEU A 95 -15.62 6.42 12.93
C LEU A 95 -14.45 6.96 12.09
N ASN A 96 -13.57 7.72 12.71
CA ASN A 96 -12.33 8.17 12.11
C ASN A 96 -11.17 7.52 12.86
N LEU A 97 -10.37 6.77 12.12
CA LEU A 97 -9.15 6.11 12.62
C LEU A 97 -7.96 6.62 11.81
N SER A 98 -6.88 6.92 12.48
CA SER A 98 -5.59 7.21 11.84
C SER A 98 -4.58 6.14 12.25
N LEU A 99 -3.95 5.50 11.27
CA LEU A 99 -2.89 4.53 11.45
C LEU A 99 -1.58 5.18 11.00
N GLN A 100 -0.55 5.06 11.79
CA GLN A 100 0.80 5.50 11.45
C GLN A 100 1.80 4.39 11.78
N GLY A 101 2.85 4.26 10.99
CA GLY A 101 3.91 3.29 11.24
C GLY A 101 5.05 3.40 10.26
N ALA A 102 6.14 2.68 10.54
CA ALA A 102 7.28 2.59 9.63
C ALA A 102 7.30 1.25 8.93
N THR A 103 7.64 1.25 7.65
CA THR A 103 7.79 0.05 6.83
C THR A 103 8.76 0.29 5.68
N PHE A 104 9.49 -0.71 5.26
CA PHE A 104 10.41 -0.65 4.11
C PHE A 104 11.35 0.56 4.14
N GLY A 105 11.87 0.92 5.33
CA GLY A 105 12.75 2.07 5.52
C GLY A 105 12.09 3.44 5.49
N GLY A 106 10.82 3.51 5.17
CA GLY A 106 10.00 4.72 5.12
C GLY A 106 8.87 4.74 6.15
N SER A 107 7.87 5.58 5.93
CA SER A 107 6.71 5.77 6.79
C SER A 107 5.41 5.54 6.05
N VAL A 108 4.39 5.08 6.77
CA VAL A 108 3.02 4.91 6.27
C VAL A 108 2.06 5.62 7.20
N GLN A 109 1.16 6.38 6.62
CA GLN A 109 -0.01 6.95 7.28
C GLN A 109 -1.27 6.54 6.53
N ALA A 110 -2.29 6.10 7.25
CA ALA A 110 -3.59 5.76 6.67
C ALA A 110 -4.72 6.31 7.53
N ASP A 111 -5.62 7.06 6.91
CA ASP A 111 -6.81 7.62 7.54
C ASP A 111 -8.05 6.89 7.04
N LEU A 112 -8.74 6.21 7.94
CA LEU A 112 -10.00 5.52 7.67
C LEU A 112 -11.18 6.36 8.17
N ARG A 113 -12.17 6.57 7.31
CA ARG A 113 -13.42 7.25 7.64
C ARG A 113 -14.60 6.35 7.29
N ALA A 114 -15.43 6.04 8.25
CA ALA A 114 -16.60 5.20 8.04
C ALA A 114 -17.80 5.70 8.84
N PRO A 115 -19.03 5.64 8.31
CA PRO A 115 -20.23 5.82 9.11
C PRO A 115 -20.40 4.68 10.11
N LEU A 116 -20.80 4.97 11.35
CA LEU A 116 -20.95 3.94 12.40
C LEU A 116 -22.00 2.87 12.06
N PHE A 117 -23.04 3.23 11.33
CA PHE A 117 -24.18 2.35 11.05
C PHE A 117 -24.25 1.84 9.61
N ALA A 118 -23.32 2.24 8.73
CA ALA A 118 -23.30 1.79 7.34
C ALA A 118 -22.08 0.88 7.09
N THR A 119 -22.31 -0.41 7.08
CA THR A 119 -21.24 -1.42 7.01
C THR A 119 -20.42 -1.43 5.70
N ASN A 120 -20.91 -0.79 4.65
CA ASN A 120 -20.30 -0.84 3.31
C ASN A 120 -19.84 0.51 2.76
N ALA A 121 -19.96 1.59 3.54
CA ALA A 121 -19.48 2.91 3.15
C ALA A 121 -18.22 3.23 3.97
N TYR A 122 -17.08 3.33 3.33
CA TYR A 122 -15.85 3.77 3.97
C TYR A 122 -14.97 4.52 2.97
N GLY A 123 -14.24 5.49 3.47
CA GLY A 123 -13.17 6.19 2.74
C GLY A 123 -11.82 5.84 3.37
N VAL A 124 -10.79 5.78 2.55
CA VAL A 124 -9.41 5.55 3.00
C VAL A 124 -8.50 6.51 2.27
N ASP A 125 -7.66 7.20 3.01
CA ASP A 125 -6.51 7.93 2.49
C ASP A 125 -5.26 7.25 3.03
N LEU A 126 -4.38 6.78 2.15
CA LEU A 126 -3.12 6.16 2.52
C LEU A 126 -1.98 6.90 1.82
N ILE A 127 -0.98 7.26 2.61
CA ILE A 127 0.26 7.88 2.14
C ILE A 127 1.41 7.03 2.68
N ALA A 128 2.27 6.57 1.80
CA ALA A 128 3.52 5.93 2.17
C ALA A 128 4.66 6.70 1.53
N SER A 129 5.63 7.12 2.33
CA SER A 129 6.72 7.99 1.89
C SER A 129 8.07 7.38 2.23
N ASP A 130 9.07 7.71 1.40
CA ASP A 130 10.46 7.27 1.56
C ASP A 130 10.62 5.74 1.60
N LEU A 131 9.75 5.00 0.91
CA LEU A 131 9.86 3.54 0.83
C LEU A 131 11.13 3.16 0.06
N ARG A 132 11.92 2.22 0.58
CA ARG A 132 13.16 1.76 -0.06
C ARG A 132 12.97 0.38 -0.64
N PHE A 133 13.25 0.21 -1.92
CA PHE A 133 13.11 -1.08 -2.59
C PHE A 133 13.99 -2.18 -2.01
N VAL A 134 15.16 -1.83 -1.48
CA VAL A 134 16.09 -2.77 -0.84
C VAL A 134 15.48 -3.44 0.40
N ASP A 135 14.56 -2.77 1.08
CA ASP A 135 13.91 -3.25 2.30
C ASP A 135 12.63 -4.08 2.00
N PHE A 136 12.22 -4.15 0.73
CA PHE A 136 11.12 -5.02 0.34
C PHE A 136 11.54 -6.49 0.47
N PRO A 137 10.65 -7.38 0.96
CA PRO A 137 10.97 -8.79 1.04
C PRO A 137 11.36 -9.27 -0.36
N PRO A 138 12.41 -10.13 -0.47
CA PRO A 138 12.82 -10.69 -1.73
C PRO A 138 11.63 -11.48 -2.31
N SER A 139 10.86 -10.80 -3.15
CA SER A 139 9.73 -11.42 -3.78
C SER A 139 10.27 -12.43 -4.80
N SER A 140 9.70 -13.62 -4.78
CA SER A 140 9.90 -14.64 -5.82
C SER A 140 9.54 -14.13 -7.24
N TRP A 141 9.06 -12.88 -7.34
CA TRP A 141 8.58 -12.26 -8.56
C TRP A 141 9.68 -12.01 -9.56
N VAL A 142 10.86 -11.69 -9.08
CA VAL A 142 11.97 -11.30 -9.98
C VAL A 142 13.27 -11.91 -9.46
N ARG A 143 13.43 -13.19 -9.67
CA ARG A 143 14.67 -13.93 -9.30
C ARG A 143 15.95 -13.38 -9.92
N SER A 144 15.83 -12.52 -10.93
CA SER A 144 16.95 -11.97 -11.69
C SER A 144 16.99 -10.43 -11.71
N MET A 145 16.22 -9.76 -10.85
CA MET A 145 16.17 -8.31 -10.81
C MET A 145 16.60 -7.81 -9.43
N VAL A 146 17.63 -7.00 -9.40
CA VAL A 146 18.02 -6.23 -8.20
C VAL A 146 17.52 -4.81 -8.39
N VAL A 147 16.73 -4.32 -7.45
CA VAL A 147 16.18 -2.96 -7.48
C VAL A 147 16.61 -2.23 -6.23
N SER A 148 17.11 -1.03 -6.39
CA SER A 148 17.38 -0.06 -5.31
C SER A 148 16.67 1.26 -5.60
N GLY A 149 16.75 2.21 -4.68
CA GLY A 149 16.06 3.50 -4.81
C GLY A 149 14.82 3.59 -3.95
N GLY A 150 14.03 4.65 -4.16
CA GLY A 150 12.89 5.01 -3.36
C GLY A 150 11.56 5.03 -4.12
N ALA A 151 10.48 5.04 -3.34
CA ALA A 151 9.14 5.25 -3.87
C ALA A 151 8.23 5.90 -2.85
N ASP A 152 7.35 6.77 -3.33
CA ASP A 152 6.22 7.30 -2.60
C ASP A 152 4.92 6.75 -3.19
N LEU A 153 3.99 6.36 -2.33
CA LEU A 153 2.69 5.84 -2.73
C LEU A 153 1.58 6.64 -2.07
N GLN A 154 0.65 7.11 -2.86
CA GLN A 154 -0.58 7.72 -2.39
C GLN A 154 -1.76 6.92 -2.92
N LEU A 155 -2.65 6.49 -2.03
CA LEU A 155 -3.88 5.79 -2.38
C LEU A 155 -5.05 6.50 -1.71
N ASN A 156 -6.05 6.82 -2.50
CA ASN A 156 -7.30 7.39 -2.04
C ASN A 156 -8.48 6.52 -2.47
N ARG A 157 -9.34 6.21 -1.54
CA ARG A 157 -10.65 5.64 -1.81
C ARG A 157 -11.70 6.59 -1.28
N PRO A 158 -12.47 7.25 -2.15
CA PRO A 158 -13.53 8.15 -1.71
C PRO A 158 -14.60 7.38 -0.92
N GLU A 159 -15.18 8.02 0.08
CA GLU A 159 -16.29 7.48 0.82
C GLU A 159 -17.51 7.34 -0.12
N ALA A 160 -17.88 6.12 -0.41
CA ALA A 160 -19.03 5.81 -1.25
C ALA A 160 -19.82 4.65 -0.66
N ARG A 161 -21.12 4.65 -0.89
CA ARG A 161 -21.97 3.52 -0.54
C ARG A 161 -21.74 2.39 -1.54
N GLY A 162 -21.43 1.22 -1.03
CA GLY A 162 -21.18 0.01 -1.83
C GLY A 162 -19.71 -0.30 -2.06
N THR A 163 -19.43 -1.48 -2.61
CA THR A 163 -18.08 -1.99 -2.85
C THR A 163 -17.43 -1.44 -4.12
N SER A 164 -18.15 -0.64 -4.90
CA SER A 164 -17.74 -0.20 -6.24
C SER A 164 -16.91 1.08 -6.28
N ALA A 165 -16.65 1.73 -5.14
CA ALA A 165 -15.79 2.91 -5.14
C ALA A 165 -14.36 2.52 -5.60
N PRO A 166 -13.82 3.20 -6.60
CA PRO A 166 -12.47 2.92 -7.08
C PRO A 166 -11.43 3.40 -6.05
N TRP A 167 -10.29 2.71 -6.03
CA TRP A 167 -9.08 3.24 -5.41
C TRP A 167 -8.32 4.02 -6.47
N ILE A 168 -7.97 5.24 -6.17
CA ILE A 168 -7.16 6.11 -7.04
C ILE A 168 -5.77 6.14 -6.44
N GLY A 169 -4.76 5.83 -7.24
CA GLY A 169 -3.39 5.74 -6.76
C GLY A 169 -2.40 6.54 -7.59
N VAL A 170 -1.37 7.02 -6.91
CA VAL A 170 -0.19 7.65 -7.50
C VAL A 170 1.03 6.98 -6.88
N LEU A 171 1.88 6.41 -7.72
CA LEU A 171 3.19 5.91 -7.34
C LEU A 171 4.25 6.83 -7.95
N GLN A 172 5.09 7.39 -7.12
CA GLN A 172 6.24 8.17 -7.51
C GLN A 172 7.50 7.36 -7.27
N LEU A 173 8.36 7.26 -8.25
CA LEU A 173 9.64 6.56 -8.19
C LEU A 173 10.75 7.60 -8.07
N GLU A 174 11.71 7.35 -7.19
CA GLU A 174 12.82 8.27 -6.93
C GLU A 174 14.15 7.51 -6.96
N ASP A 175 15.02 7.94 -7.86
CA ASP A 175 16.39 7.43 -8.05
C ASP A 175 16.44 5.90 -8.04
N VAL A 176 15.56 5.29 -8.83
CA VAL A 176 15.47 3.84 -8.91
C VAL A 176 16.52 3.29 -9.85
N ASP A 177 17.37 2.44 -9.32
CA ASP A 177 18.30 1.63 -10.11
C ASP A 177 17.79 0.21 -10.20
N ALA A 178 17.80 -0.34 -11.39
CA ALA A 178 17.38 -1.73 -11.63
C ALA A 178 18.38 -2.46 -12.48
N LEU A 179 18.85 -3.60 -11.99
CA LEU A 179 19.69 -4.55 -12.73
C LEU A 179 18.81 -5.70 -13.20
N LEU A 180 18.63 -5.81 -14.51
CA LEU A 180 17.91 -6.90 -15.15
C LEU A 180 18.94 -7.93 -15.64
N GLY A 181 19.16 -8.98 -14.85
CA GLY A 181 20.03 -10.09 -15.22
C GLY A 181 19.34 -11.01 -16.23
N ASN A 182 19.87 -11.12 -17.43
CA ASN A 182 19.46 -12.14 -18.38
C ASN A 182 20.68 -13.01 -18.74
N PRO A 183 20.67 -14.32 -18.43
CA PRO A 183 21.81 -15.19 -18.73
C PRO A 183 22.14 -15.33 -20.23
N ALA A 184 21.22 -14.88 -21.10
CA ALA A 184 21.42 -14.94 -22.56
C ALA A 184 21.84 -13.59 -23.17
N VAL A 185 21.76 -12.50 -22.44
CA VAL A 185 22.06 -11.13 -22.88
C VAL A 185 22.77 -10.41 -21.75
N GLN A 186 23.69 -9.52 -22.07
CA GLN A 186 24.39 -8.69 -21.10
C GLN A 186 23.40 -7.99 -20.15
N ASP A 187 23.72 -7.90 -18.87
CA ASP A 187 22.91 -7.24 -17.86
C ASP A 187 22.50 -5.84 -18.30
N ILE A 188 21.20 -5.55 -18.23
CA ILE A 188 20.66 -4.24 -18.53
C ILE A 188 20.59 -3.47 -17.21
N VAL A 189 21.36 -2.41 -17.13
CA VAL A 189 21.36 -1.50 -15.99
C VAL A 189 20.47 -0.32 -16.32
N LEU A 190 19.50 -0.05 -15.48
CA LEU A 190 18.65 1.12 -15.54
C LEU A 190 19.04 2.00 -14.35
N ASP A 191 19.65 3.14 -14.63
CA ASP A 191 20.17 4.04 -13.60
C ASP A 191 19.30 5.29 -13.47
N ASN A 192 19.13 5.76 -12.22
CA ASN A 192 18.46 7.01 -11.86
C ASN A 192 17.05 7.13 -12.46
N LEU A 193 16.26 6.04 -12.39
CA LEU A 193 14.90 6.06 -12.92
C LEU A 193 13.98 6.84 -11.98
N ASN A 194 13.53 7.98 -12.42
CA ASN A 194 12.53 8.80 -11.75
C ASN A 194 11.23 8.76 -12.54
N GLY A 195 10.08 8.68 -11.85
CA GLY A 195 8.83 8.56 -12.57
C GLY A 195 7.59 8.71 -11.72
N LYS A 196 6.47 8.85 -12.42
CA LYS A 196 5.15 8.92 -11.81
C LYS A 196 4.19 8.00 -12.55
N ILE A 197 3.43 7.22 -11.80
CA ILE A 197 2.42 6.29 -12.31
C ILE A 197 1.10 6.62 -11.64
N GLU A 198 0.11 7.01 -12.42
CA GLU A 198 -1.27 7.23 -11.97
C GLU A 198 -2.11 6.02 -12.35
N PHE A 199 -2.79 5.44 -11.38
CA PHE A 199 -3.56 4.23 -11.58
C PHE A 199 -4.88 4.23 -10.81
N LEU A 200 -5.78 3.38 -11.25
CA LEU A 200 -7.09 3.16 -10.65
C LEU A 200 -7.29 1.66 -10.41
N ILE A 201 -7.76 1.30 -9.22
CA ILE A 201 -8.12 -0.09 -8.92
C ILE A 201 -9.63 -0.18 -8.71
N GLN A 202 -10.29 -0.97 -9.53
CA GLN A 202 -11.73 -1.22 -9.41
C GLN A 202 -12.03 -2.67 -9.82
N ASN A 203 -12.85 -3.36 -9.05
CA ASN A 203 -13.28 -4.74 -9.33
C ASN A 203 -12.10 -5.69 -9.62
N ASN A 204 -11.04 -5.62 -8.81
CA ASN A 204 -9.79 -6.38 -8.96
C ASN A 204 -9.02 -6.08 -10.27
N VAL A 205 -9.31 -4.99 -10.92
CA VAL A 205 -8.55 -4.53 -12.09
C VAL A 205 -7.81 -3.25 -11.72
N LEU A 206 -6.47 -3.28 -11.81
CA LEU A 206 -5.62 -2.10 -11.75
C LEU A 206 -5.46 -1.59 -13.18
N THR A 207 -5.87 -0.36 -13.44
CA THR A 207 -5.69 0.32 -14.72
C THR A 207 -4.66 1.42 -14.56
N ILE A 208 -3.59 1.37 -15.33
CA ILE A 208 -2.59 2.44 -15.41
C ILE A 208 -3.08 3.43 -16.44
N GLU A 209 -3.48 4.62 -15.97
CA GLU A 209 -4.05 5.67 -16.84
C GLU A 209 -2.96 6.53 -17.45
N LYS A 210 -2.00 6.94 -16.64
CA LYS A 210 -0.87 7.75 -17.04
C LYS A 210 0.37 7.29 -16.35
N SER A 211 1.47 7.25 -17.08
CA SER A 211 2.78 7.09 -16.48
C SER A 211 3.81 7.83 -17.28
N ASN A 212 4.81 8.30 -16.62
CA ASN A 212 6.05 8.74 -17.25
C ASN A 212 7.20 8.33 -16.35
N PHE A 213 8.27 7.88 -16.95
CA PHE A 213 9.51 7.64 -16.23
C PHE A 213 10.70 8.06 -17.10
N LYS A 214 11.74 8.52 -16.43
CA LYS A 214 12.94 9.02 -17.04
C LYS A 214 14.13 8.64 -16.18
N GLY A 215 15.10 8.00 -16.79
CA GLY A 215 16.42 7.70 -16.24
C GLY A 215 17.52 8.35 -17.08
N ASP A 216 18.75 8.00 -16.80
CA ASP A 216 19.92 8.55 -17.45
C ASP A 216 19.97 8.24 -18.96
N ALA A 217 19.69 6.99 -19.32
CA ALA A 217 19.73 6.52 -20.71
C ALA A 217 18.36 6.14 -21.27
N LEU A 218 17.30 6.23 -20.46
CA LEU A 218 15.99 5.70 -20.79
C LEU A 218 14.88 6.67 -20.40
N GLN A 219 13.88 6.80 -21.25
CA GLN A 219 12.62 7.44 -20.89
C GLN A 219 11.46 6.65 -21.49
N GLY A 220 10.32 6.62 -20.81
CA GLY A 220 9.20 5.85 -21.30
C GLY A 220 7.89 6.12 -20.61
N THR A 221 6.89 5.40 -21.09
CA THR A 221 5.55 5.39 -20.53
C THR A 221 5.03 3.95 -20.51
N ILE A 222 4.25 3.63 -19.50
CA ILE A 222 3.53 2.36 -19.40
C ILE A 222 2.04 2.65 -19.24
N THR A 223 1.20 1.95 -19.96
CA THR A 223 -0.26 2.02 -19.84
C THR A 223 -0.85 0.63 -19.94
N GLY A 224 -2.08 0.44 -19.51
CA GLY A 224 -2.76 -0.83 -19.63
C GLY A 224 -3.45 -1.29 -18.36
N ARG A 225 -3.64 -2.59 -18.24
CA ARG A 225 -4.44 -3.19 -17.16
C ARG A 225 -3.74 -4.39 -16.55
N ILE A 226 -3.93 -4.54 -15.23
CA ILE A 226 -3.51 -5.71 -14.48
C ILE A 226 -4.76 -6.26 -13.79
N THR A 227 -5.18 -7.45 -14.15
CA THR A 227 -6.27 -8.14 -13.43
C THR A 227 -5.67 -8.87 -12.24
N LEU A 228 -5.99 -8.40 -11.04
CA LEU A 228 -5.46 -8.93 -9.80
C LEU A 228 -6.11 -10.28 -9.48
N GLY A 229 -5.31 -11.32 -9.38
CA GLY A 229 -5.69 -12.64 -8.94
C GLY A 229 -5.25 -12.93 -7.51
N PRO A 230 -5.67 -14.06 -6.93
CA PRO A 230 -5.27 -14.47 -5.59
C PRO A 230 -3.79 -14.89 -5.49
N ASP A 231 -3.14 -15.13 -6.60
CA ASP A 231 -1.73 -15.48 -6.75
C ASP A 231 -1.15 -14.91 -8.05
N GLN A 232 0.16 -15.07 -8.25
CA GLN A 232 0.87 -14.55 -9.42
C GLN A 232 0.46 -15.23 -10.72
N ASP A 233 0.09 -16.52 -10.68
CA ASP A 233 -0.31 -17.28 -11.87
C ASP A 233 -1.68 -16.84 -12.38
N ARG A 234 -2.53 -16.31 -11.49
CA ARG A 234 -3.86 -15.81 -11.79
C ARG A 234 -3.92 -14.30 -11.98
N THR A 235 -2.83 -13.60 -11.65
CA THR A 235 -2.71 -12.16 -11.93
C THR A 235 -2.29 -11.99 -13.38
N MET A 236 -3.15 -11.36 -14.19
CA MET A 236 -2.96 -11.23 -15.64
C MET A 236 -2.53 -9.82 -16.02
N LEU A 237 -1.50 -9.74 -16.84
CA LEU A 237 -0.95 -8.50 -17.38
C LEU A 237 -1.47 -8.25 -18.80
N ALA A 238 -1.79 -6.99 -19.08
CA ALA A 238 -2.07 -6.46 -20.41
C ALA A 238 -1.56 -5.02 -20.47
N LEU A 239 -0.24 -4.86 -20.63
CA LEU A 239 0.47 -3.59 -20.55
C LEU A 239 1.11 -3.25 -21.89
N ASP A 240 1.08 -1.99 -22.27
CA ASP A 240 1.78 -1.41 -23.40
C ASP A 240 2.86 -0.45 -22.86
N LEU A 241 4.11 -0.79 -23.13
CA LEU A 241 5.30 -0.05 -22.72
C LEU A 241 5.90 0.64 -23.95
N THR A 242 6.08 1.95 -23.85
CA THR A 242 6.78 2.73 -24.88
C THR A 242 8.10 3.24 -24.28
N LEU A 243 9.21 2.86 -24.88
CA LEU A 243 10.57 3.22 -24.44
C LEU A 243 11.27 4.05 -25.51
N ARG A 244 11.97 5.09 -25.07
CA ARG A 244 12.97 5.82 -25.87
C ARG A 244 14.31 5.68 -25.17
N VAL A 245 15.28 5.19 -25.89
CA VAL A 245 16.62 4.94 -25.36
C VAL A 245 17.59 5.94 -26.00
N ASP A 246 18.36 6.63 -25.17
CA ASP A 246 19.46 7.47 -25.63
C ASP A 246 20.68 6.56 -25.88
N THR A 247 20.83 6.14 -27.13
CA THR A 247 21.90 5.24 -27.53
C THR A 247 23.31 5.82 -27.35
N ALA A 248 23.43 7.15 -27.21
CA ALA A 248 24.73 7.79 -26.97
C ALA A 248 25.25 7.57 -25.53
N LYS A 249 24.35 7.29 -24.61
CA LYS A 249 24.67 7.03 -23.20
C LYS A 249 24.81 5.54 -22.87
N LEU A 250 24.40 4.66 -23.77
CA LEU A 250 24.59 3.22 -23.65
C LEU A 250 25.97 2.82 -24.15
N GLY A 251 26.63 1.93 -23.41
CA GLY A 251 27.94 1.38 -23.83
C GLY A 251 27.91 0.73 -25.23
N SER A 252 29.06 0.73 -25.87
CA SER A 252 29.25 0.41 -27.29
C SER A 252 28.58 -0.83 -27.89
N PRO A 253 28.44 -1.99 -27.21
CA PRO A 253 27.79 -3.13 -27.86
C PRO A 253 26.26 -3.00 -27.95
N LEU A 254 25.60 -2.35 -26.97
CA LEU A 254 24.14 -2.19 -26.96
C LEU A 254 23.64 -1.10 -27.91
N SER A 255 24.40 -0.02 -28.08
CA SER A 255 24.04 1.06 -28.99
C SER A 255 23.93 0.64 -30.47
N ALA A 256 24.65 -0.42 -30.89
CA ALA A 256 24.61 -0.95 -32.24
C ALA A 256 23.39 -1.85 -32.49
N LEU A 257 22.85 -2.48 -31.46
CA LEU A 257 21.72 -3.41 -31.53
C LEU A 257 20.37 -2.74 -31.40
N LEU A 258 20.34 -1.53 -30.85
CA LEU A 258 19.09 -0.84 -30.51
C LEU A 258 18.66 0.11 -31.64
N PRO A 259 17.42 0.04 -32.14
CA PRO A 259 16.95 0.98 -33.14
C PRO A 259 16.85 2.40 -32.53
N LYS A 260 17.24 3.40 -33.30
CA LYS A 260 17.16 4.83 -32.93
C LYS A 260 15.73 5.36 -32.71
N LYS A 261 14.72 4.48 -32.79
CA LYS A 261 13.30 4.81 -32.67
C LYS A 261 12.74 4.35 -31.32
N ALA A 262 11.62 4.93 -30.93
CA ALA A 262 10.88 4.47 -29.75
C ALA A 262 10.46 2.99 -29.92
N TRP A 263 10.67 2.22 -28.87
CA TRP A 263 10.27 0.81 -28.82
C TRP A 263 8.88 0.73 -28.20
N ARG A 264 8.04 -0.06 -28.81
CA ARG A 264 6.77 -0.45 -28.21
C ARG A 264 6.85 -1.92 -27.87
N ILE A 265 6.60 -2.22 -26.61
CA ILE A 265 6.63 -3.57 -26.08
C ILE A 265 5.28 -3.84 -25.45
N ARG A 266 4.60 -4.86 -25.91
CA ARG A 266 3.39 -5.36 -25.26
C ARG A 266 3.76 -6.47 -24.29
N ILE A 267 3.31 -6.33 -23.05
CA ILE A 267 3.50 -7.30 -21.96
C ILE A 267 2.16 -7.94 -21.66
N THR A 268 2.06 -9.26 -21.85
CA THR A 268 0.80 -9.99 -21.65
C THR A 268 1.02 -11.30 -20.92
N GLY A 269 -0.03 -11.87 -20.36
CA GLY A 269 -0.02 -13.17 -19.70
C GLY A 269 0.08 -13.10 -18.18
N PRO A 270 0.27 -14.23 -17.51
CA PRO A 270 0.39 -14.28 -16.05
C PRO A 270 1.60 -13.49 -15.56
N LEU A 271 1.46 -12.89 -14.35
CA LEU A 271 2.57 -12.17 -13.72
C LEU A 271 3.79 -13.07 -13.46
N SER A 272 3.56 -14.36 -13.20
CA SER A 272 4.62 -15.36 -13.00
C SER A 272 5.41 -15.69 -14.27
N THR A 273 4.77 -15.57 -15.45
CA THR A 273 5.37 -15.91 -16.76
C THR A 273 4.95 -14.90 -17.83
N PRO A 274 5.40 -13.63 -17.72
CA PRO A 274 5.00 -12.59 -18.66
C PRO A 274 5.59 -12.84 -20.05
N ARG A 275 4.83 -12.54 -21.09
CA ARG A 275 5.24 -12.58 -22.48
C ARG A 275 5.49 -11.18 -23.00
N PHE A 276 6.63 -10.96 -23.61
CA PHE A 276 7.04 -9.69 -24.19
C PHE A 276 6.96 -9.79 -25.72
N THR A 277 6.24 -8.89 -26.36
CA THR A 277 6.11 -8.81 -27.82
C THR A 277 6.47 -7.40 -28.27
N ALA A 278 7.48 -7.28 -29.11
CA ALA A 278 7.81 -6.01 -29.75
C ALA A 278 6.76 -5.70 -30.83
N THR A 279 6.24 -4.47 -30.86
CA THR A 279 5.20 -4.01 -31.79
C THR A 279 5.64 -2.76 -32.56
#